data_e778e92c9f613acb065afe8e999a4268
#
_entry.id   e778e92c9f613acb065afe8e999a4268
#
_cell.length_a   1.000
_cell.length_b   1.000
_cell.length_c   1.000
_cell.angle_alpha   90.00
_cell.angle_beta   90.00
_cell.angle_gamma   90.00
#
_symmetry.space_group_name_H-M   'P 1'
#
loop_
_entity.id
_entity.type
_entity.pdbx_description
1 polymer ?
#
loop_
_entity_poly.entity_id
_entity_poly.type
_entity_poly.pdbx_seq_one_letter_code
_entity_poly.pdbx_strand_id
1 'polypeptide(L)'
;MFADGKNQESTSESVNGWYAIYLWGLARGDARVRDLGRLMTSLEIRAAWSYWQMTNGESNFPAPFSNNKAVGIQWSTKVDYATWFGGNVEFIHCIQVPKQIQVQKVTLSMNPLQLSSDAPIHPDI
;
A
#
# COMPACT_ATOMS: atom_id res chain seq x y z
N MET A 1 19.97 -5.47 -16.22
CA MET A 1 19.49 -4.37 -15.36
C MET A 1 18.86 -3.34 -16.26
N PHE A 2 17.68 -2.83 -15.96
CA PHE A 2 17.07 -1.78 -16.76
C PHE A 2 17.80 -0.46 -16.54
N ALA A 3 17.88 0.39 -17.57
CA ALA A 3 18.61 1.67 -17.51
C ALA A 3 18.07 2.60 -16.40
N ASP A 4 16.78 2.54 -16.13
CA ASP A 4 16.11 3.36 -15.10
C ASP A 4 16.16 2.75 -13.69
N GLY A 5 16.82 1.60 -13.53
CA GLY A 5 17.04 0.93 -12.26
C GLY A 5 15.87 0.05 -11.80
N LYS A 6 15.70 -0.05 -10.48
CA LYS A 6 14.56 -0.74 -9.86
C LYS A 6 13.30 0.12 -9.98
N ASN A 7 12.15 -0.53 -9.92
CA ASN A 7 10.89 0.17 -9.95
C ASN A 7 9.88 -0.39 -8.95
N GLN A 8 8.87 0.41 -8.67
CA GLN A 8 7.63 0.01 -8.01
C GLN A 8 6.47 0.49 -8.88
N GLU A 9 5.56 -0.41 -9.20
CA GLU A 9 4.44 -0.13 -10.09
C GLU A 9 3.11 -0.12 -9.33
N SER A 10 2.88 -1.09 -8.47
CA SER A 10 1.59 -1.31 -7.82
C SER A 10 1.67 -1.03 -6.32
N THR A 11 1.01 0.03 -5.86
CA THR A 11 0.85 0.30 -4.42
C THR A 11 -0.09 -0.70 -3.77
N SER A 12 -1.02 -1.29 -4.53
CA SER A 12 -1.92 -2.31 -4.00
C SER A 12 -1.18 -3.59 -3.61
N GLU A 13 -0.21 -4.02 -4.41
CA GLU A 13 0.59 -5.21 -4.10
C GLU A 13 1.46 -5.00 -2.87
N SER A 14 2.16 -3.88 -2.77
CA SER A 14 3.03 -3.60 -1.64
C SER A 14 2.26 -3.44 -0.33
N VAL A 15 1.16 -2.69 -0.34
CA VAL A 15 0.29 -2.54 0.85
C VAL A 15 -0.31 -3.88 1.27
N ASN A 16 -0.79 -4.69 0.33
CA ASN A 16 -1.35 -6.01 0.64
C ASN A 16 -0.26 -6.98 1.13
N GLY A 17 0.93 -6.92 0.58
CA GLY A 17 2.07 -7.73 1.01
C GLY A 17 2.42 -7.50 2.49
N TRP A 18 2.60 -6.25 2.89
CA TRP A 18 2.89 -5.90 4.29
C TRP A 18 1.72 -6.18 5.22
N TYR A 19 0.49 -5.97 4.77
CA TYR A 19 -0.70 -6.32 5.53
C TYR A 19 -0.82 -7.84 5.75
N ALA A 20 -0.46 -8.64 4.76
CA ALA A 20 -0.41 -10.10 4.91
C ALA A 20 0.63 -10.55 5.96
N ILE A 21 1.79 -9.88 6.04
CA ILE A 21 2.79 -10.12 7.08
C ILE A 21 2.23 -9.78 8.47
N TYR A 22 1.48 -8.68 8.60
CA TYR A 22 0.78 -8.35 9.84
C TYR A 22 -0.19 -9.46 10.27
N LEU A 23 -1.05 -9.93 9.35
CA LEU A 23 -2.00 -11.01 9.62
C LEU A 23 -1.31 -12.33 9.96
N TRP A 24 -0.20 -12.63 9.28
CA TRP A 24 0.62 -13.80 9.60
C TRP A 24 1.19 -13.75 11.01
N GLY A 25 1.72 -12.60 11.42
CA GLY A 25 2.21 -12.40 12.79
C GLY A 25 1.11 -12.59 13.84
N LEU A 26 -0.11 -12.10 13.56
CA LEU A 26 -1.28 -12.35 14.41
C LEU A 26 -1.60 -13.84 14.53
N ALA A 27 -1.72 -14.53 13.39
CA ALA A 27 -2.07 -15.95 13.34
C ALA A 27 -1.04 -16.85 14.04
N ARG A 28 0.24 -16.44 14.02
CA ARG A 28 1.34 -17.16 14.67
C ARG A 28 1.56 -16.79 16.14
N GLY A 29 0.90 -15.76 16.64
CA GLY A 29 1.19 -15.18 17.96
C GLY A 29 2.57 -14.53 18.06
N ASP A 30 3.21 -14.22 16.93
CA ASP A 30 4.53 -13.58 16.90
C ASP A 30 4.37 -12.05 16.87
N ALA A 31 4.54 -11.43 18.04
CA ALA A 31 4.40 -10.00 18.21
C ALA A 31 5.40 -9.19 17.36
N ARG A 32 6.62 -9.71 17.14
CA ARG A 32 7.64 -8.99 16.35
C ARG A 32 7.27 -8.94 14.88
N VAL A 33 6.82 -10.08 14.32
CA VAL A 33 6.36 -10.16 12.92
C VAL A 33 5.10 -9.32 12.73
N ARG A 34 4.14 -9.41 13.66
CA ARG A 34 2.93 -8.60 13.66
C ARG A 34 3.24 -7.11 13.63
N ASP A 35 4.09 -6.64 14.55
CA ASP A 35 4.38 -5.21 14.68
C ASP A 35 5.22 -4.68 13.52
N LEU A 36 6.12 -5.48 12.96
CA LEU A 36 6.82 -5.17 11.71
C LEU A 36 5.83 -5.02 10.55
N GLY A 37 4.95 -5.98 10.34
CA GLY A 37 3.95 -5.92 9.27
C GLY A 37 3.05 -4.69 9.41
N ARG A 38 2.62 -4.36 10.63
CA ARG A 38 1.81 -3.17 10.94
C ARG A 38 2.56 -1.88 10.61
N LEU A 39 3.80 -1.75 11.06
CA LEU A 39 4.64 -0.58 10.77
C LEU A 39 4.84 -0.40 9.27
N MET A 40 5.23 -1.46 8.57
CA MET A 40 5.50 -1.41 7.13
C MET A 40 4.24 -1.12 6.32
N THR A 41 3.08 -1.67 6.68
CA THR A 41 1.80 -1.31 6.07
C THR A 41 1.51 0.19 6.20
N SER A 42 1.72 0.76 7.39
CA SER A 42 1.47 2.19 7.63
C SER A 42 2.44 3.09 6.85
N LEU A 43 3.71 2.71 6.77
CA LEU A 43 4.72 3.43 5.98
C LEU A 43 4.41 3.37 4.49
N GLU A 44 4.03 2.21 3.97
CA GLU A 44 3.69 2.03 2.57
C GLU A 44 2.45 2.84 2.17
N ILE A 45 1.41 2.86 3.01
CA ILE A 45 0.23 3.68 2.80
C ILE A 45 0.59 5.17 2.77
N ARG A 46 1.43 5.63 3.70
CA ARG A 46 1.89 7.01 3.71
C ARG A 46 2.71 7.34 2.47
N ALA A 47 3.59 6.44 2.03
CA ALA A 47 4.38 6.60 0.81
C ALA A 47 3.48 6.68 -0.42
N ALA A 48 2.47 5.81 -0.53
CA ALA A 48 1.51 5.84 -1.62
C ALA A 48 0.75 7.18 -1.68
N TRP A 49 0.33 7.72 -0.55
CA TRP A 49 -0.32 9.04 -0.52
C TRP A 49 0.61 10.17 -0.93
N SER A 50 1.86 10.11 -0.52
CA SER A 50 2.81 11.20 -0.76
C SER A 50 3.39 11.19 -2.17
N TYR A 51 3.58 10.00 -2.76
CA TYR A 51 4.38 9.83 -3.97
C TYR A 51 3.61 9.25 -5.16
N TRP A 52 2.47 8.60 -4.96
CA TRP A 52 1.64 8.06 -6.05
C TRP A 52 0.37 8.86 -6.29
N GLN A 53 -0.30 9.32 -5.22
CA GLN A 53 -1.55 10.05 -5.37
C GLN A 53 -1.29 11.53 -5.62
N MET A 54 -1.88 12.07 -6.69
CA MET A 54 -1.77 13.49 -7.08
C MET A 54 -3.13 14.16 -6.89
N THR A 55 -3.48 14.47 -5.64
CA THR A 55 -4.72 15.18 -5.33
C THR A 55 -4.59 16.67 -5.63
N ASN A 56 -5.72 17.35 -5.85
CA ASN A 56 -5.74 18.76 -6.19
C ASN A 56 -5.03 19.61 -5.13
N GLY A 57 -3.99 20.33 -5.53
CA GLY A 57 -3.23 21.25 -4.69
C GLY A 57 -2.13 20.61 -3.82
N GLU A 58 -2.04 19.29 -3.75
CA GLU A 58 -1.07 18.57 -2.93
C GLU A 58 -0.33 17.53 -3.77
N SER A 59 0.45 17.97 -4.74
CA SER A 59 1.23 17.04 -5.59
C SER A 59 2.71 17.42 -5.55
N ASN A 60 3.56 16.40 -5.40
CA ASN A 60 5.01 16.55 -5.57
C ASN A 60 5.41 16.76 -7.03
N PHE A 61 4.46 16.63 -7.96
CA PHE A 61 4.69 16.71 -9.39
C PHE A 61 4.03 17.91 -10.01
N PRO A 62 4.72 18.62 -10.94
CA PRO A 62 4.16 19.79 -11.61
C PRO A 62 3.10 19.39 -12.64
N ALA A 63 2.26 20.36 -13.03
CA ALA A 63 1.44 20.24 -14.23
C ALA A 63 2.34 20.23 -15.49
N PRO A 64 1.98 19.48 -16.55
CA PRO A 64 0.74 18.73 -16.71
C PRO A 64 0.74 17.33 -16.08
N PHE A 65 1.87 16.82 -15.54
CA PHE A 65 1.98 15.46 -15.04
C PHE A 65 0.95 15.16 -13.94
N SER A 66 0.76 16.08 -13.00
CA SER A 66 -0.22 15.92 -11.90
C SER A 66 -1.68 15.80 -12.35
N ASN A 67 -1.99 16.15 -13.62
CA ASN A 67 -3.33 15.98 -14.16
C ASN A 67 -3.73 14.50 -14.29
N ASN A 68 -2.79 13.57 -14.31
CA ASN A 68 -3.05 12.12 -14.33
C ASN A 68 -3.66 11.59 -13.01
N LYS A 69 -3.57 12.35 -11.92
CA LYS A 69 -4.10 12.03 -10.58
C LYS A 69 -3.44 10.85 -9.86
N ALA A 70 -2.78 9.96 -10.57
CA ALA A 70 -1.99 8.87 -10.02
C ALA A 70 -0.73 8.64 -10.87
N VAL A 71 0.35 8.25 -10.21
CA VAL A 71 1.58 7.80 -10.86
C VAL A 71 1.37 6.36 -11.33
N GLY A 72 1.82 6.03 -12.54
CA GLY A 72 1.77 4.66 -13.06
C GLY A 72 2.88 3.79 -12.48
N ILE A 73 4.12 4.25 -12.62
CA ILE A 73 5.31 3.51 -12.16
C ILE A 73 6.40 4.48 -11.68
N GLN A 74 7.03 4.17 -10.57
CA GLN A 74 8.22 4.86 -10.08
C GLN A 74 9.47 4.01 -10.30
N TRP A 75 10.43 4.58 -10.98
CA TRP A 75 11.76 4.02 -11.19
C TRP A 75 12.77 4.67 -10.25
N SER A 76 13.98 4.13 -10.20
CA SER A 76 15.05 4.76 -9.41
C SER A 76 15.44 6.16 -9.93
N THR A 77 15.23 6.43 -11.20
CA THR A 77 15.69 7.66 -11.87
C THR A 77 14.59 8.53 -12.45
N LYS A 78 13.37 8.00 -12.57
CA LYS A 78 12.24 8.73 -13.17
C LYS A 78 10.89 8.23 -12.65
N VAL A 79 9.84 8.94 -13.04
CA VAL A 79 8.45 8.60 -12.79
C VAL A 79 7.70 8.61 -14.12
N ASP A 80 6.92 7.57 -14.39
CA ASP A 80 6.08 7.46 -15.57
C ASP A 80 4.58 7.51 -15.21
N TYR A 81 3.78 8.08 -16.11
CA TYR A 81 2.32 8.08 -15.96
C TYR A 81 1.71 6.72 -16.31
N ALA A 82 2.36 5.94 -17.16
CA ALA A 82 1.92 4.64 -17.61
C ALA A 82 2.45 3.52 -16.72
N THR A 83 1.76 2.41 -16.70
CA THR A 83 2.23 1.15 -16.13
C THR A 83 3.08 0.39 -17.15
N TRP A 84 3.69 -0.70 -16.71
CA TRP A 84 4.48 -1.58 -17.56
C TRP A 84 3.65 -2.22 -18.70
N PHE A 85 2.37 -2.49 -18.46
CA PHE A 85 1.48 -3.17 -19.38
C PHE A 85 0.53 -2.23 -20.13
N GLY A 86 0.57 -0.94 -19.87
CA GLY A 86 -0.20 0.03 -20.64
C GLY A 86 -0.39 1.38 -19.95
N GLY A 87 -0.90 2.33 -20.73
CA GLY A 87 -1.15 3.70 -20.30
C GLY A 87 -2.63 4.03 -20.09
N ASN A 88 -3.53 3.04 -20.13
CA ASN A 88 -4.95 3.27 -19.91
C ASN A 88 -5.21 3.68 -18.46
N VAL A 89 -6.08 4.66 -18.27
CA VAL A 89 -6.44 5.21 -16.96
C VAL A 89 -6.94 4.11 -16.01
N GLU A 90 -7.73 3.20 -16.53
CA GLU A 90 -8.27 2.05 -15.79
C GLU A 90 -7.17 1.14 -15.26
N PHE A 91 -6.14 0.88 -16.04
CA PHE A 91 -5.00 0.06 -15.61
C PHE A 91 -4.25 0.70 -14.45
N ILE A 92 -3.98 2.01 -14.56
CA ILE A 92 -3.25 2.77 -13.57
C ILE A 92 -4.04 2.82 -12.26
N HIS A 93 -5.32 3.22 -12.32
CA HIS A 93 -6.13 3.38 -11.13
C HIS A 93 -6.53 2.07 -10.45
N CYS A 94 -6.62 0.97 -11.18
CA CYS A 94 -6.93 -0.35 -10.61
C CYS A 94 -5.83 -0.90 -9.70
N ILE A 95 -4.55 -0.63 -10.01
CA ILE A 95 -3.41 -1.13 -9.22
C ILE A 95 -2.94 -0.15 -8.14
N GLN A 96 -3.43 1.09 -8.17
CA GLN A 96 -3.16 2.07 -7.12
C GLN A 96 -4.27 2.03 -6.07
N VAL A 97 -3.97 1.61 -4.85
CA VAL A 97 -4.98 1.47 -3.80
C VAL A 97 -5.64 2.81 -3.47
N PRO A 98 -6.97 2.92 -3.57
CA PRO A 98 -7.68 4.14 -3.19
C PRO A 98 -7.47 4.51 -1.72
N LYS A 99 -7.46 5.81 -1.44
CA LYS A 99 -7.22 6.37 -0.10
C LYS A 99 -8.13 5.77 0.98
N GLN A 100 -9.39 5.50 0.66
CA GLN A 100 -10.38 4.95 1.58
C GLN A 100 -10.03 3.52 2.05
N ILE A 101 -9.61 2.66 1.14
CA ILE A 101 -9.23 1.27 1.48
C ILE A 101 -7.95 1.25 2.32
N GLN A 102 -7.03 2.17 2.05
CA GLN A 102 -5.80 2.31 2.82
C GLN A 102 -6.07 2.73 4.27
N VAL A 103 -6.96 3.70 4.48
CA VAL A 103 -7.37 4.15 5.84
C VAL A 103 -7.98 3.00 6.62
N GLN A 104 -8.88 2.23 6.00
CA GLN A 104 -9.52 1.09 6.67
C GLN A 104 -8.49 0.04 7.13
N LYS A 105 -7.47 -0.28 6.31
CA LYS A 105 -6.40 -1.20 6.68
C LYS A 105 -5.54 -0.68 7.84
N VAL A 106 -5.23 0.62 7.86
CA VAL A 106 -4.52 1.23 8.99
C VAL A 106 -5.34 1.14 10.25
N THR A 107 -6.62 1.49 10.19
CA THR A 107 -7.53 1.43 11.35
C THR A 107 -7.62 0.02 11.91
N LEU A 108 -7.80 -0.99 11.06
CA LEU A 108 -7.82 -2.40 11.47
C LEU A 108 -6.49 -2.84 12.07
N SER A 109 -5.36 -2.39 11.50
CA SER A 109 -4.02 -2.72 12.03
C SER A 109 -3.71 -2.00 13.35
N MET A 110 -4.32 -0.85 13.61
CA MET A 110 -4.12 -0.07 14.83
C MET A 110 -5.02 -0.48 16.01
N ASN A 111 -6.07 -1.28 15.76
CA ASN A 111 -7.02 -1.67 16.78
C ASN A 111 -6.99 -3.20 17.05
N PRO A 112 -6.00 -3.71 17.79
CA PRO A 112 -5.86 -5.14 18.06
C PRO A 112 -6.95 -5.71 18.98
N LEU A 113 -7.77 -4.86 19.60
CA LEU A 113 -8.76 -5.28 20.61
C LEU A 113 -10.07 -5.83 20.01
N GLN A 114 -10.32 -5.64 18.72
CA GLN A 114 -11.55 -6.13 18.10
C GLN A 114 -11.50 -7.59 17.63
N LEU A 115 -10.33 -8.21 17.57
CA LEU A 115 -10.18 -9.62 17.17
C LEU A 115 -10.12 -10.60 18.36
N SER A 116 -10.04 -10.10 19.60
CA SER A 116 -9.92 -10.97 20.77
C SER A 116 -11.25 -11.27 21.47
N SER A 117 -12.37 -10.64 21.08
CA SER A 117 -13.66 -10.83 21.75
C SER A 117 -14.56 -11.92 21.14
N ASP A 118 -14.25 -12.39 19.91
CA ASP A 118 -15.13 -13.31 19.20
C ASP A 118 -14.54 -14.71 18.90
N ALA A 119 -13.37 -15.02 19.42
CA ALA A 119 -12.85 -16.37 19.33
C ALA A 119 -13.25 -17.18 20.57
N PRO A 120 -14.13 -18.18 20.45
CA PRO A 120 -14.37 -19.12 21.55
C PRO A 120 -13.06 -19.86 21.84
N ILE A 121 -12.56 -19.71 23.04
CA ILE A 121 -11.47 -20.55 23.55
C ILE A 121 -12.05 -21.96 23.63
N HIS A 122 -11.66 -22.83 22.69
CA HIS A 122 -11.89 -24.27 22.83
C HIS A 122 -10.95 -24.78 23.91
N PRO A 123 -11.45 -25.37 25.01
CA PRO A 123 -10.61 -25.80 26.13
C PRO A 123 -10.01 -27.18 25.95
N ASP A 124 -9.99 -27.76 24.76
CA ASP A 124 -9.43 -29.10 24.53
C ASP A 124 -8.66 -29.13 23.21
N ILE A 125 -7.36 -28.94 23.25
CA ILE A 125 -6.32 -29.70 22.53
C ILE A 125 -4.99 -29.44 23.26
#